data_14cae0a438340bfda38b6ccb3f0183ec
#
_entry.id   14cae0a438340bfda38b6ccb3f0183ec
#
_cell.length_a   1.000
_cell.length_b   1.000
_cell.length_c   1.000
_cell.angle_alpha   90.00
_cell.angle_beta   90.00
_cell.angle_gamma   90.00
#
_symmetry.space_group_name_H-M   'P 1'
#
loop_
_entity.id
_entity.type
_entity.pdbx_description
1 polymer ?
#
loop_
_entity_poly.entity_id
_entity_poly.type
_entity_poly.pdbx_seq_one_letter_code
_entity_poly.pdbx_strand_id
1 'polypeptide(L)'
;RDILLVVGQVENDKSILLGCEPDLNTNSALVEASRADHPDAFLVYRNHPDVLAGNRPGRLDAAALSAVDAVADGLDIIDCLNACRRVATLTSLTGFEALMRGKAVSVYGRPFYAGWGLTDDRLSFERRTRRATVDHLILAALVHYPIYVTPTGWPCEAEDLVQALIA
;
A
#
# COMPACT_ATOMS: atom_id res chain seq x y z
N ARG A 1 -6.27 -18.14 11.41
CA ARG A 1 -4.90 -17.81 10.93
C ARG A 1 -4.81 -16.31 10.73
N ASP A 2 -3.66 -15.73 11.09
CA ASP A 2 -3.40 -14.31 10.82
C ASP A 2 -3.12 -14.13 9.33
N ILE A 3 -4.03 -13.45 8.63
CA ILE A 3 -3.88 -13.21 7.20
C ILE A 3 -2.98 -11.99 7.01
N LEU A 4 -1.89 -12.17 6.24
CA LEU A 4 -1.03 -11.14 5.72
C LEU A 4 -1.37 -10.90 4.25
N LEU A 5 -1.91 -9.74 3.91
CA LEU A 5 -2.16 -9.34 2.54
C LEU A 5 -0.91 -8.68 1.96
N VAL A 6 -0.31 -9.28 0.95
CA VAL A 6 0.81 -8.70 0.19
C VAL A 6 0.26 -8.07 -1.08
N VAL A 7 0.47 -6.76 -1.23
CA VAL A 7 -0.13 -5.96 -2.31
C VAL A 7 0.87 -5.77 -3.42
N GLY A 8 0.60 -6.37 -4.57
CA GLY A 8 1.38 -6.21 -5.79
C GLY A 8 1.25 -4.80 -6.37
N GLN A 9 2.32 -4.34 -7.00
CA GLN A 9 2.42 -3.02 -7.61
C GLN A 9 3.00 -3.12 -9.02
N VAL A 10 2.89 -2.05 -9.77
CA VAL A 10 3.55 -1.89 -11.08
C VAL A 10 5.02 -1.55 -10.85
N GLU A 11 5.93 -2.49 -11.18
CA GLU A 11 7.35 -2.38 -10.82
C GLU A 11 8.11 -1.24 -11.52
N ASN A 12 7.64 -0.77 -12.67
CA ASN A 12 8.22 0.40 -13.34
C ASN A 12 7.50 1.72 -13.02
N ASP A 13 6.68 1.76 -11.97
CA ASP A 13 6.11 3.00 -11.45
C ASP A 13 7.18 3.84 -10.75
N LYS A 14 7.04 5.17 -10.82
CA LYS A 14 7.98 6.10 -10.19
C LYS A 14 8.06 5.94 -8.67
N SER A 15 6.96 5.56 -8.04
CA SER A 15 6.94 5.29 -6.61
C SER A 15 7.83 4.12 -6.21
N ILE A 16 7.93 3.09 -7.04
CA ILE A 16 8.85 1.96 -6.86
C ILE A 16 10.28 2.38 -7.19
N LEU A 17 10.51 2.95 -8.40
CA LEU A 17 11.84 3.29 -8.89
C LEU A 17 12.58 4.31 -7.99
N LEU A 18 11.84 5.19 -7.31
CA LEU A 18 12.40 6.23 -6.44
C LEU A 18 12.21 5.95 -4.95
N GLY A 19 11.31 5.05 -4.60
CA GLY A 19 10.92 4.77 -3.22
C GLY A 19 11.39 3.44 -2.66
N CYS A 20 12.07 2.61 -3.45
CA CYS A 20 12.55 1.30 -3.02
C CYS A 20 14.06 1.17 -3.16
N GLU A 21 14.67 0.28 -2.38
CA GLU A 21 16.06 -0.10 -2.57
C GLU A 21 16.19 -1.07 -3.77
N PRO A 22 17.36 -1.12 -4.44
CA PRO A 22 17.53 -1.92 -5.68
C PRO A 22 17.29 -3.43 -5.52
N ASP A 23 17.53 -3.96 -4.32
CA ASP A 23 17.34 -5.38 -3.99
C ASP A 23 15.92 -5.70 -3.50
N LEU A 24 15.07 -4.67 -3.32
CA LEU A 24 13.70 -4.81 -2.81
C LEU A 24 12.73 -3.89 -3.56
N ASN A 25 12.71 -4.00 -4.89
CA ASN A 25 11.91 -3.17 -5.79
C ASN A 25 11.02 -3.98 -6.74
N THR A 26 10.86 -5.27 -6.48
CA THR A 26 9.99 -6.18 -7.23
C THR A 26 8.93 -6.81 -6.34
N ASN A 27 7.83 -7.26 -6.93
CA ASN A 27 6.78 -7.96 -6.20
C ASN A 27 7.28 -9.33 -5.67
N SER A 28 8.15 -10.01 -6.41
CA SER A 28 8.76 -11.26 -5.95
C SER A 28 9.61 -11.03 -4.70
N ALA A 29 10.49 -10.02 -4.69
CA ALA A 29 11.30 -9.68 -3.52
C ALA A 29 10.43 -9.26 -2.32
N LEU A 30 9.31 -8.55 -2.55
CA LEU A 30 8.35 -8.21 -1.49
C LEU A 30 7.72 -9.47 -0.88
N VAL A 31 7.29 -10.43 -1.70
CA VAL A 31 6.71 -11.70 -1.22
C VAL A 31 7.73 -12.48 -0.40
N GLU A 32 8.96 -12.63 -0.89
CA GLU A 32 10.04 -13.35 -0.20
C GLU A 32 10.38 -12.69 1.15
N ALA A 33 10.55 -11.36 1.17
CA ALA A 33 10.80 -10.61 2.39
C ALA A 33 9.64 -10.71 3.38
N SER A 34 8.40 -10.62 2.89
CA SER A 34 7.20 -10.77 3.72
C SER A 34 7.07 -12.15 4.34
N ARG A 35 7.41 -13.20 3.58
CA ARG A 35 7.42 -14.58 4.09
C ARG A 35 8.51 -14.77 5.14
N ALA A 36 9.70 -14.19 4.93
CA ALA A 36 10.81 -14.26 5.88
C ALA A 36 10.47 -13.56 7.21
N ASP A 37 9.87 -12.37 7.14
CA ASP A 37 9.50 -11.58 8.32
C ASP A 37 8.26 -12.15 9.05
N HIS A 38 7.38 -12.89 8.34
CA HIS A 38 6.13 -13.43 8.87
C HIS A 38 5.96 -14.93 8.50
N PRO A 39 6.83 -15.83 9.00
CA PRO A 39 6.86 -17.24 8.55
C PRO A 39 5.56 -18.00 8.81
N ASP A 40 4.85 -17.67 9.89
CA ASP A 40 3.63 -18.36 10.32
C ASP A 40 2.33 -17.73 9.78
N ALA A 41 2.42 -16.58 9.09
CA ALA A 41 1.25 -15.91 8.53
C ALA A 41 0.66 -16.68 7.35
N PHE A 42 -0.66 -16.61 7.17
CA PHE A 42 -1.31 -17.03 5.93
C PHE A 42 -1.17 -15.89 4.91
N LEU A 43 -0.25 -16.06 3.97
CA LEU A 43 0.15 -15.03 3.04
C LEU A 43 -0.76 -15.06 1.81
N VAL A 44 -1.52 -13.98 1.63
CA VAL A 44 -2.40 -13.79 0.49
C VAL A 44 -1.80 -12.71 -0.41
N TYR A 45 -1.51 -13.05 -1.65
CA TYR A 45 -1.02 -12.09 -2.64
C TYR A 45 -2.16 -11.58 -3.52
N ARG A 46 -2.15 -10.28 -3.83
CA ARG A 46 -3.07 -9.66 -4.76
C ARG A 46 -2.29 -8.88 -5.82
N ASN A 47 -2.45 -9.29 -7.08
CA ASN A 47 -1.84 -8.58 -8.21
C ASN A 47 -2.41 -7.16 -8.37
N HIS A 48 -1.58 -6.24 -8.89
CA HIS A 48 -2.08 -4.98 -9.40
C HIS A 48 -2.95 -5.23 -10.66
N PRO A 49 -4.10 -4.55 -10.84
CA PRO A 49 -4.97 -4.77 -11.99
C PRO A 49 -4.27 -4.66 -13.35
N ASP A 50 -3.39 -3.65 -13.54
CA ASP A 50 -2.63 -3.47 -14.79
C ASP A 50 -1.61 -4.58 -15.05
N VAL A 51 -1.06 -5.18 -13.98
CA VAL A 51 -0.15 -6.33 -14.10
C VAL A 51 -0.95 -7.57 -14.48
N LEU A 52 -2.10 -7.77 -13.85
CA LEU A 52 -3.00 -8.89 -14.17
C LEU A 52 -3.48 -8.83 -15.62
N ALA A 53 -3.85 -7.63 -16.09
CA ALA A 53 -4.25 -7.40 -17.49
C ALA A 53 -3.08 -7.54 -18.49
N GLY A 54 -1.84 -7.67 -18.03
CA GLY A 54 -0.65 -7.79 -18.90
C GLY A 54 -0.13 -6.48 -19.47
N ASN A 55 -0.66 -5.35 -19.03
CA ASN A 55 -0.29 -4.01 -19.53
C ASN A 55 1.03 -3.49 -18.94
N ARG A 56 1.40 -3.96 -17.75
CA ARG A 56 2.54 -3.46 -16.97
C ARG A 56 3.34 -4.60 -16.33
N PRO A 57 4.66 -4.42 -16.08
CA PRO A 57 5.49 -5.41 -15.38
C PRO A 57 5.13 -5.54 -13.90
N GLY A 58 5.38 -6.71 -13.32
CA GLY A 58 5.19 -6.98 -11.89
C GLY A 58 4.59 -8.35 -11.57
N ARG A 59 4.66 -9.31 -12.50
CA ARG A 59 4.26 -10.70 -12.22
C ARG A 59 5.26 -11.36 -11.29
N LEU A 60 4.74 -12.16 -10.36
CA LEU A 60 5.59 -13.02 -9.53
C LEU A 60 6.31 -14.06 -10.38
N ASP A 61 7.56 -14.33 -10.04
CA ASP A 61 8.25 -15.51 -10.51
C ASP A 61 7.76 -16.79 -9.81
N ALA A 62 8.24 -17.93 -10.26
CA ALA A 62 7.78 -19.23 -9.75
C ALA A 62 8.15 -19.45 -8.27
N ALA A 63 9.28 -18.93 -7.82
CA ALA A 63 9.74 -19.07 -6.43
C ALA A 63 8.84 -18.26 -5.49
N ALA A 64 8.62 -16.96 -5.78
CA ALA A 64 7.73 -16.12 -5.02
C ALA A 64 6.29 -16.65 -5.03
N LEU A 65 5.80 -17.12 -6.17
CA LEU A 65 4.46 -17.69 -6.25
C LEU A 65 4.32 -18.95 -5.37
N SER A 66 5.37 -19.77 -5.22
CA SER A 66 5.34 -20.93 -4.32
C SER A 66 5.37 -20.56 -2.83
N ALA A 67 5.80 -19.34 -2.49
CA ALA A 67 5.83 -18.82 -1.13
C ALA A 67 4.48 -18.22 -0.67
N VAL A 68 3.51 -18.10 -1.59
CA VAL A 68 2.17 -17.56 -1.33
C VAL A 68 1.20 -18.69 -0.98
N ASP A 69 0.37 -18.52 0.03
CA ASP A 69 -0.66 -19.50 0.41
C ASP A 69 -1.94 -19.37 -0.45
N ALA A 70 -2.25 -18.16 -0.92
CA ALA A 70 -3.39 -17.89 -1.79
C ALA A 70 -3.19 -16.63 -2.64
N VAL A 71 -3.90 -16.56 -3.78
CA VAL A 71 -3.95 -15.38 -4.66
C VAL A 71 -5.38 -14.85 -4.69
N ALA A 72 -5.54 -13.53 -4.53
CA ALA A 72 -6.84 -12.86 -4.37
C ALA A 72 -7.19 -11.93 -5.56
N ASP A 73 -6.90 -12.34 -6.78
CA ASP A 73 -7.04 -11.49 -7.97
C ASP A 73 -8.48 -11.14 -8.36
N GLY A 74 -9.43 -11.95 -7.99
CA GLY A 74 -10.85 -11.70 -8.31
C GLY A 74 -11.62 -10.93 -7.23
N LEU A 75 -10.97 -10.55 -6.13
CA LEU A 75 -11.63 -9.91 -4.98
C LEU A 75 -11.45 -8.39 -5.01
N ASP A 76 -12.44 -7.69 -4.47
CA ASP A 76 -12.32 -6.26 -4.21
C ASP A 76 -11.24 -5.99 -3.16
N ILE A 77 -10.53 -4.86 -3.29
CA ILE A 77 -9.45 -4.51 -2.33
C ILE A 77 -10.00 -4.24 -0.94
N ILE A 78 -11.20 -3.71 -0.82
CA ILE A 78 -11.83 -3.44 0.47
C ILE A 78 -12.15 -4.76 1.19
N ASP A 79 -12.64 -5.77 0.46
CA ASP A 79 -12.90 -7.10 1.02
C ASP A 79 -11.61 -7.76 1.50
N CYS A 80 -10.53 -7.65 0.71
CA CYS A 80 -9.21 -8.13 1.12
C CYS A 80 -8.70 -7.42 2.38
N LEU A 81 -8.83 -6.09 2.45
CA LEU A 81 -8.46 -5.30 3.62
C LEU A 81 -9.29 -5.65 4.86
N ASN A 82 -10.59 -5.89 4.69
CA ASN A 82 -11.46 -6.31 5.80
C ASN A 82 -11.06 -7.67 6.35
N ALA A 83 -10.71 -8.61 5.47
CA ALA A 83 -10.35 -9.98 5.83
C ALA A 83 -8.95 -10.09 6.46
N CYS A 84 -8.00 -9.22 6.12
CA CYS A 84 -6.63 -9.31 6.60
C CYS A 84 -6.44 -8.64 7.97
N ARG A 85 -5.40 -9.06 8.69
CA ARG A 85 -4.94 -8.43 9.93
C ARG A 85 -3.79 -7.46 9.68
N ARG A 86 -2.96 -7.77 8.69
CA ARG A 86 -1.77 -7.00 8.31
C ARG A 86 -1.68 -6.88 6.80
N VAL A 87 -1.13 -5.76 6.34
CA VAL A 87 -0.79 -5.52 4.94
C VAL A 87 0.72 -5.39 4.81
N ALA A 88 1.32 -6.01 3.80
CA ALA A 88 2.70 -5.80 3.39
C ALA A 88 2.74 -5.12 2.02
N THR A 89 3.56 -4.09 1.89
CA THR A 89 3.65 -3.31 0.65
C THR A 89 5.01 -2.65 0.48
N LEU A 90 5.38 -2.34 -0.76
CA LEU A 90 6.52 -1.47 -1.06
C LEU A 90 6.12 -0.01 -0.80
N THR A 91 5.31 0.58 -1.67
CA THR A 91 4.95 2.00 -1.64
C THR A 91 3.46 2.27 -1.91
N SER A 92 2.63 1.21 -1.99
CA SER A 92 1.23 1.32 -2.40
C SER A 92 0.40 2.21 -1.47
N LEU A 93 -0.52 2.96 -2.07
CA LEU A 93 -1.55 3.71 -1.34
C LEU A 93 -2.44 2.79 -0.48
N THR A 94 -2.59 1.53 -0.86
CA THR A 94 -3.32 0.52 -0.06
C THR A 94 -2.78 0.39 1.37
N GLY A 95 -1.47 0.65 1.59
CA GLY A 95 -0.92 0.71 2.95
C GLY A 95 -1.51 1.85 3.79
N PHE A 96 -1.72 3.02 3.21
CA PHE A 96 -2.42 4.13 3.88
C PHE A 96 -3.90 3.81 4.14
N GLU A 97 -4.57 3.20 3.15
CA GLU A 97 -5.96 2.74 3.32
C GLU A 97 -6.10 1.68 4.42
N ALA A 98 -5.09 0.81 4.57
CA ALA A 98 -5.02 -0.16 5.65
C ALA A 98 -4.86 0.51 7.03
N LEU A 99 -3.99 1.53 7.14
CA LEU A 99 -3.83 2.32 8.37
C LEU A 99 -5.14 2.98 8.79
N MET A 100 -5.88 3.58 7.86
CA MET A 100 -7.19 4.20 8.12
C MET A 100 -8.23 3.19 8.62
N ARG A 101 -8.04 1.89 8.34
CA ARG A 101 -8.89 0.78 8.81
C ARG A 101 -8.34 0.09 10.07
N GLY A 102 -7.33 0.68 10.71
CA GLY A 102 -6.72 0.13 11.93
C GLY A 102 -5.93 -1.17 11.70
N LYS A 103 -5.52 -1.46 10.47
CA LYS A 103 -4.70 -2.63 10.16
C LYS A 103 -3.23 -2.35 10.44
N ALA A 104 -2.48 -3.38 10.86
CA ALA A 104 -1.03 -3.29 10.90
C ALA A 104 -0.46 -3.24 9.48
N VAL A 105 0.61 -2.46 9.26
CA VAL A 105 1.21 -2.30 7.94
C VAL A 105 2.71 -2.47 8.03
N SER A 106 3.25 -3.45 7.31
CA SER A 106 4.69 -3.63 7.10
C SER A 106 5.08 -2.97 5.78
N VAL A 107 6.05 -2.05 5.83
CA VAL A 107 6.45 -1.23 4.68
C VAL A 107 7.90 -1.52 4.32
N TYR A 108 8.11 -1.86 3.06
CA TYR A 108 9.39 -2.25 2.52
C TYR A 108 10.05 -1.17 1.62
N GLY A 109 9.34 -0.07 1.38
CA GLY A 109 9.80 1.09 0.63
C GLY A 109 9.61 2.40 1.40
N ARG A 110 9.55 3.53 0.69
CA ARG A 110 9.46 4.89 1.27
C ARG A 110 8.19 5.64 0.88
N PRO A 111 6.98 5.12 1.15
CA PRO A 111 5.76 5.88 0.91
C PRO A 111 5.63 7.05 1.91
N PHE A 112 4.71 7.97 1.65
CA PHE A 112 4.54 9.17 2.47
C PHE A 112 4.10 8.86 3.91
N TYR A 113 3.38 7.77 4.11
CA TYR A 113 2.83 7.37 5.43
C TYR A 113 3.80 6.56 6.30
N ALA A 114 4.95 6.09 5.77
CA ALA A 114 5.96 5.36 6.52
C ALA A 114 6.88 6.30 7.33
N GLY A 115 7.58 5.79 8.34
CA GLY A 115 8.55 6.55 9.13
C GLY A 115 7.96 7.45 10.22
N TRP A 116 6.65 7.38 10.46
CA TRP A 116 5.97 8.21 11.47
C TRP A 116 5.61 7.45 12.74
N GLY A 117 6.08 6.20 12.87
CA GLY A 117 5.79 5.31 14.00
C GLY A 117 4.39 4.68 13.97
N LEU A 118 3.76 4.63 12.79
CA LEU A 118 2.47 4.00 12.54
C LEU A 118 2.58 2.68 11.77
N THR A 119 3.72 2.45 11.16
CA THR A 119 4.05 1.31 10.30
C THR A 119 5.25 0.56 10.87
N ASP A 120 5.36 -0.71 10.49
CA ASP A 120 6.53 -1.54 10.70
C ASP A 120 7.45 -1.35 9.48
N ASP A 121 8.44 -0.46 9.62
CA ASP A 121 9.24 0.03 8.52
C ASP A 121 10.54 -0.76 8.36
N ARG A 122 10.78 -1.32 7.17
CA ARG A 122 12.05 -1.97 6.83
C ARG A 122 13.21 -0.97 6.69
N LEU A 123 12.89 0.25 6.27
CA LEU A 123 13.86 1.31 5.99
C LEU A 123 13.81 2.40 7.05
N SER A 124 14.92 3.05 7.31
CA SER A 124 15.01 4.20 8.21
C SER A 124 14.68 5.51 7.48
N PHE A 125 14.16 6.50 8.25
CA PHE A 125 13.71 7.79 7.74
C PHE A 125 14.32 8.94 8.56
N GLU A 126 15.48 9.43 8.18
CA GLU A 126 16.23 10.46 8.92
C GLU A 126 15.44 11.76 9.13
N ARG A 127 14.61 12.17 8.15
CA ARG A 127 13.85 13.42 8.22
C ARG A 127 12.51 13.30 8.94
N ARG A 128 12.06 12.07 9.27
CA ARG A 128 10.77 11.81 9.92
C ARG A 128 10.97 11.49 11.38
N THR A 129 11.34 12.49 12.16
CA THR A 129 11.77 12.35 13.55
C THR A 129 10.62 12.41 14.57
N ARG A 130 9.40 12.73 14.12
CA ARG A 130 8.23 12.84 15.00
C ARG A 130 7.32 11.64 14.83
N ARG A 131 6.65 11.25 15.92
CA ARG A 131 5.53 10.31 15.83
C ARG A 131 4.27 11.06 15.39
N ALA A 132 3.52 10.46 14.48
CA ALA A 132 2.22 10.95 14.04
C ALA A 132 1.09 10.03 14.54
N THR A 133 -0.14 10.48 14.42
CA THR A 133 -1.35 9.66 14.50
C THR A 133 -1.89 9.45 13.08
N VAL A 134 -2.80 8.50 12.91
CA VAL A 134 -3.49 8.31 11.62
C VAL A 134 -4.24 9.58 11.23
N ASP A 135 -4.88 10.27 12.19
CA ASP A 135 -5.58 11.53 11.95
C ASP A 135 -4.64 12.64 11.44
N HIS A 136 -3.40 12.72 11.98
CA HIS A 136 -2.41 13.66 11.46
C HIS A 136 -2.07 13.37 9.99
N LEU A 137 -1.94 12.09 9.61
CA LEU A 137 -1.70 11.72 8.21
C LEU A 137 -2.90 12.02 7.31
N ILE A 138 -4.12 11.75 7.78
CA ILE A 138 -5.35 12.07 7.05
C ILE A 138 -5.44 13.58 6.81
N LEU A 139 -5.32 14.39 7.85
CA LEU A 139 -5.34 15.84 7.74
C LEU A 139 -4.27 16.37 6.79
N ALA A 140 -3.04 15.88 6.92
CA ALA A 140 -1.94 16.32 6.07
C ALA A 140 -2.15 15.90 4.60
N ALA A 141 -2.49 14.63 4.35
CA ALA A 141 -2.51 14.05 3.01
C ALA A 141 -3.82 14.30 2.25
N LEU A 142 -4.96 14.41 2.94
CA LEU A 142 -6.27 14.52 2.31
C LEU A 142 -6.94 15.90 2.50
N VAL A 143 -6.48 16.73 3.44
CA VAL A 143 -7.10 18.04 3.68
C VAL A 143 -6.14 19.19 3.35
N HIS A 144 -4.92 19.15 3.88
CA HIS A 144 -3.99 20.29 3.72
C HIS A 144 -3.13 20.26 2.46
N TYR A 145 -2.74 19.07 1.99
CA TYR A 145 -1.86 18.94 0.83
C TYR A 145 -2.58 19.12 -0.52
N PRO A 146 -3.76 18.50 -0.75
CA PRO A 146 -4.46 18.62 -2.03
C PRO A 146 -5.12 20.00 -2.18
N ILE A 147 -5.27 20.40 -3.44
CA ILE A 147 -6.17 21.49 -3.83
C ILE A 147 -7.34 20.85 -4.54
N TYR A 148 -8.52 20.90 -3.92
CA TYR A 148 -9.74 20.38 -4.53
C TYR A 148 -10.40 21.45 -5.41
N VAL A 149 -10.97 20.99 -6.52
CA VAL A 149 -11.70 21.86 -7.44
C VAL A 149 -13.02 21.20 -7.83
N THR A 150 -14.07 22.00 -7.90
CA THR A 150 -15.37 21.56 -8.40
C THR A 150 -15.28 21.13 -9.87
N PRO A 151 -16.28 20.37 -10.40
CA PRO A 151 -16.36 20.07 -11.84
C PRO A 151 -16.36 21.31 -12.74
N THR A 152 -16.70 22.50 -12.21
CA THR A 152 -16.67 23.78 -12.91
C THR A 152 -15.34 24.53 -12.76
N GLY A 153 -14.35 23.94 -12.05
CA GLY A 153 -12.99 24.47 -11.96
C GLY A 153 -12.74 25.46 -10.81
N TRP A 154 -13.69 25.62 -9.87
CA TRP A 154 -13.52 26.49 -8.70
C TRP A 154 -12.91 25.73 -7.51
N PRO A 155 -11.99 26.34 -6.75
CA PRO A 155 -11.51 25.76 -5.49
C PRO A 155 -12.67 25.47 -4.54
N CYS A 156 -12.59 24.30 -3.87
CA CYS A 156 -13.59 23.88 -2.88
C CYS A 156 -12.93 23.06 -1.76
N GLU A 157 -13.66 22.82 -0.68
CA GLU A 157 -13.24 21.88 0.36
C GLU A 157 -13.42 20.42 -0.10
N ALA A 158 -12.72 19.49 0.56
CA ALA A 158 -12.81 18.06 0.22
C ALA A 158 -14.24 17.52 0.32
N GLU A 159 -14.97 17.98 1.35
CA GLU A 159 -16.35 17.59 1.63
C GLU A 159 -17.30 18.02 0.51
N ASP A 160 -17.11 19.23 -0.02
CA ASP A 160 -17.94 19.75 -1.13
C ASP A 160 -17.76 18.90 -2.40
N LEU A 161 -16.48 18.50 -2.67
CA LEU A 161 -16.21 17.62 -3.80
C LEU A 161 -16.83 16.24 -3.62
N VAL A 162 -16.73 15.66 -2.43
CA VAL A 162 -17.36 14.36 -2.12
C VAL A 162 -18.87 14.45 -2.32
N GLN A 163 -19.52 15.50 -1.83
CA GLN A 163 -20.96 15.70 -2.03
C GLN A 163 -21.33 15.81 -3.52
N ALA A 164 -20.51 16.51 -4.30
CA ALA A 164 -20.74 16.65 -5.75
C ALA A 164 -20.54 15.32 -6.53
N LEU A 165 -19.75 14.38 -6.00
CA LEU A 165 -19.51 13.08 -6.64
C LEU A 165 -20.59 12.04 -6.32
N ILE A 166 -21.32 12.19 -5.21
CA ILE A 166 -22.37 11.26 -4.78
C ILE A 166 -23.80 11.75 -5.10
N ALA A 167 -23.95 12.99 -5.59
CA ALA A 167 -25.21 13.57 -6.04
C ALA A 167 -25.55 13.15 -7.49
#